data_9bef2a8d3a914ca28066034e7179a4c2
#
_entry.id   9bef2a8d3a914ca28066034e7179a4c2
#
_cell.length_a   1.000
_cell.length_b   1.000
_cell.length_c   1.000
_cell.angle_alpha   90.00
_cell.angle_beta   90.00
_cell.angle_gamma   90.00
#
_symmetry.space_group_name_H-M   'P 1'
#
loop_
_entity.id
_entity.type
_entity.pdbx_description
1 polymer ?
#
loop_
_entity_poly.entity_id
_entity_poly.type
_entity_poly.pdbx_seq_one_letter_code
_entity_poly.pdbx_strand_id
1 'polypeptide(L)'
;MQGIVLVDKDGKPVRRAMSYMDQRARKELKEGIAYGPQIAGAFIPKLLKSLMITGAVAASVKDPVWKYKWVENNEPENFKRVHKWLDVKEYFIARMTGEFCMTHDSAFATLLYDIKKHEFSKKMCKMLGVNPDHLPEIKKSAEKVGELLPKPAEELGLAPGTAVFGGGGDASLIGVGAGSVALGDTHIYSGTSGWVSTVVDKSIVDASAMIAAVIGAVPGYYNYFGELETAGKCLEWVKDHLAL
;
A
#
# COMPACT_ATOMS: atom_id res chain seq x y z
N MET A 1 2.17 -2.20 -5.34
CA MET A 1 2.04 -1.62 -3.98
C MET A 1 2.40 -2.64 -2.90
N GLN A 2 2.46 -2.22 -1.61
CA GLN A 2 2.89 -3.05 -0.46
C GLN A 2 4.37 -3.50 -0.50
N GLY A 3 5.19 -2.89 -1.33
CA GLY A 3 6.62 -2.93 -1.18
C GLY A 3 7.06 -2.06 0.00
N ILE A 4 8.31 -2.20 0.44
CA ILE A 4 8.88 -1.32 1.45
C ILE A 4 10.27 -0.88 1.02
N VAL A 5 10.47 0.43 0.96
CA VAL A 5 11.75 1.09 0.69
C VAL A 5 12.03 2.04 1.87
N LEU A 6 12.91 1.62 2.76
CA LEU A 6 13.35 2.47 3.87
C LEU A 6 14.54 3.30 3.41
N VAL A 7 14.42 4.61 3.54
CA VAL A 7 15.43 5.56 3.07
C VAL A 7 16.01 6.38 4.23
N ASP A 8 17.25 6.82 4.07
CA ASP A 8 17.91 7.78 4.95
C ASP A 8 17.51 9.23 4.61
N LYS A 9 18.12 10.19 5.30
CA LYS A 9 17.84 11.63 5.12
C LYS A 9 18.19 12.15 3.71
N ASP A 10 19.09 11.47 3.01
CA ASP A 10 19.49 11.81 1.65
C ASP A 10 18.64 11.09 0.59
N GLY A 11 17.59 10.37 1.00
CA GLY A 11 16.74 9.58 0.13
C GLY A 11 17.39 8.30 -0.39
N LYS A 12 18.53 7.89 0.16
CA LYS A 12 19.21 6.65 -0.24
C LYS A 12 18.61 5.47 0.52
N PRO A 13 18.30 4.35 -0.15
CA PRO A 13 17.83 3.15 0.53
C PRO A 13 18.85 2.67 1.56
N VAL A 14 18.43 2.46 2.80
CA VAL A 14 19.28 1.91 3.86
C VAL A 14 19.58 0.42 3.66
N ARG A 15 18.77 -0.24 2.84
CA ARG A 15 18.86 -1.64 2.41
C ARG A 15 18.12 -1.85 1.08
N ARG A 16 18.27 -3.03 0.48
CA ARG A 16 17.46 -3.42 -0.68
C ARG A 16 15.97 -3.44 -0.32
N ALA A 17 15.12 -2.93 -1.20
CA ALA A 17 13.67 -2.96 -1.04
C ALA A 17 13.16 -4.38 -0.78
N MET A 18 12.10 -4.50 -0.01
CA MET A 18 11.38 -5.76 0.18
C MET A 18 10.10 -5.73 -0.67
N SER A 19 9.96 -6.73 -1.53
CA SER A 19 8.81 -6.84 -2.42
C SER A 19 7.52 -7.16 -1.65
N TYR A 20 6.35 -6.95 -2.28
CA TYR A 20 5.06 -7.36 -1.72
C TYR A 20 4.97 -8.87 -1.48
N MET A 21 5.72 -9.68 -2.24
CA MET A 21 5.79 -11.15 -2.08
C MET A 21 6.66 -11.61 -0.91
N ASP A 22 7.44 -10.73 -0.28
CA ASP A 22 8.36 -11.09 0.79
C ASP A 22 7.60 -11.57 2.04
N GLN A 23 7.92 -12.76 2.50
CA GLN A 23 7.24 -13.43 3.62
C GLN A 23 8.16 -13.74 4.81
N ARG A 24 9.30 -13.07 4.92
CA ARG A 24 10.26 -13.35 6.01
C ARG A 24 9.79 -12.92 7.40
N ALA A 25 8.84 -12.00 7.49
CA ALA A 25 8.38 -11.37 8.73
C ALA A 25 7.33 -12.20 9.52
N ARG A 26 7.45 -13.54 9.49
CA ARG A 26 6.50 -14.45 10.18
C ARG A 26 6.53 -14.30 11.69
N LYS A 27 7.71 -14.04 12.26
CA LYS A 27 7.88 -13.83 13.70
C LYS A 27 7.19 -12.53 14.13
N GLU A 28 7.43 -11.45 13.40
CA GLU A 28 6.88 -10.13 13.66
C GLU A 28 5.34 -10.12 13.57
N LEU A 29 4.77 -10.80 12.58
CA LEU A 29 3.33 -11.02 12.49
C LEU A 29 2.80 -11.75 13.73
N LYS A 30 3.43 -12.88 14.10
CA LYS A 30 3.00 -13.69 15.24
C LYS A 30 3.04 -12.90 16.55
N GLU A 31 4.13 -12.19 16.80
CA GLU A 31 4.30 -11.39 18.01
C GLU A 31 3.46 -10.10 17.99
N GLY A 32 3.24 -9.52 16.80
CA GLY A 32 2.55 -8.26 16.62
C GLY A 32 1.02 -8.35 16.66
N ILE A 33 0.43 -9.36 16.05
CA ILE A 33 -1.04 -9.47 15.95
C ILE A 33 -1.59 -10.90 16.02
N ALA A 34 -0.81 -11.90 15.62
CA ALA A 34 -1.28 -13.29 15.53
C ALA A 34 -0.99 -14.09 16.80
N TYR A 35 -1.50 -13.62 17.96
CA TYR A 35 -1.34 -14.26 19.27
C TYR A 35 -2.66 -14.28 20.04
N GLY A 36 -2.75 -15.15 21.10
CA GLY A 36 -3.96 -15.26 21.95
C GLY A 36 -5.18 -15.75 21.18
N PRO A 37 -6.41 -15.46 21.66
CA PRO A 37 -7.66 -15.75 20.95
C PRO A 37 -7.74 -14.95 19.65
N GLN A 38 -7.91 -15.66 18.52
CA GLN A 38 -7.82 -15.09 17.17
C GLN A 38 -9.09 -15.32 16.36
N ILE A 39 -9.41 -14.35 15.49
CA ILE A 39 -10.33 -14.48 14.37
C ILE A 39 -9.59 -13.97 13.13
N ALA A 40 -9.69 -14.67 12.01
CA ALA A 40 -9.02 -14.33 10.74
C ALA A 40 -7.51 -14.05 10.91
N GLY A 41 -6.81 -14.82 11.74
CA GLY A 41 -5.36 -14.69 11.94
C GLY A 41 -4.92 -13.53 12.84
N ALA A 42 -5.84 -12.81 13.47
CA ALA A 42 -5.51 -11.66 14.31
C ALA A 42 -6.16 -11.75 15.70
N PHE A 43 -5.43 -11.30 16.72
CA PHE A 43 -5.93 -11.15 18.09
C PHE A 43 -7.17 -10.25 18.12
N ILE A 44 -8.28 -10.76 18.67
CA ILE A 44 -9.61 -10.15 18.57
C ILE A 44 -9.63 -8.64 18.90
N PRO A 45 -9.05 -8.14 20.02
CA PRO A 45 -9.05 -6.71 20.33
C PRO A 45 -8.28 -5.86 19.29
N LYS A 46 -7.18 -6.39 18.74
CA LYS A 46 -6.42 -5.69 17.69
C LYS A 46 -7.13 -5.73 16.35
N LEU A 47 -7.80 -6.85 16.03
CA LEU A 47 -8.67 -6.98 14.85
C LEU A 47 -9.75 -5.91 14.84
N LEU A 48 -10.56 -5.83 15.91
CA LEU A 48 -11.65 -4.87 16.02
C LEU A 48 -11.14 -3.41 15.91
N LYS A 49 -10.04 -3.11 16.59
CA LYS A 49 -9.44 -1.79 16.53
C LYS A 49 -8.92 -1.44 15.14
N SER A 50 -8.28 -2.38 14.45
CA SER A 50 -7.82 -2.20 13.06
C SER A 50 -8.99 -1.91 12.15
N LEU A 51 -10.05 -2.76 12.17
CA LEU A 51 -11.24 -2.57 11.35
C LEU A 51 -11.92 -1.21 11.58
N MET A 52 -12.02 -0.75 12.84
CA MET A 52 -12.63 0.54 13.17
C MET A 52 -11.83 1.74 12.65
N ILE A 53 -10.51 1.64 12.59
CA ILE A 53 -9.62 2.76 12.23
C ILE A 53 -9.26 2.72 10.76
N THR A 54 -8.81 1.56 10.27
CA THR A 54 -8.25 1.44 8.92
C THR A 54 -9.20 0.79 7.92
N GLY A 55 -10.27 0.13 8.38
CA GLY A 55 -11.12 -0.71 7.53
C GLY A 55 -10.45 -2.02 7.09
N ALA A 56 -9.21 -2.28 7.51
CA ALA A 56 -8.43 -3.46 7.14
C ALA A 56 -7.63 -3.99 8.33
N VAL A 57 -7.01 -5.16 8.18
CA VAL A 57 -6.24 -5.81 9.24
C VAL A 57 -4.91 -6.30 8.70
N ALA A 58 -3.83 -6.04 9.43
CA ALA A 58 -2.49 -6.53 9.11
C ALA A 58 -2.34 -8.02 9.49
N ALA A 59 -3.13 -8.90 8.88
CA ALA A 59 -3.16 -10.32 9.20
C ALA A 59 -2.32 -11.21 8.27
N SER A 60 -1.72 -10.63 7.24
CA SER A 60 -0.85 -11.34 6.29
C SER A 60 0.62 -11.09 6.58
N VAL A 61 1.43 -12.13 6.46
CA VAL A 61 2.90 -12.01 6.52
C VAL A 61 3.47 -11.12 5.41
N LYS A 62 2.70 -10.93 4.33
CA LYS A 62 3.06 -10.05 3.21
C LYS A 62 2.83 -8.57 3.52
N ASP A 63 2.13 -8.23 4.62
CA ASP A 63 1.80 -6.84 4.94
C ASP A 63 3.06 -6.01 5.25
N PRO A 64 3.14 -4.77 4.75
CA PRO A 64 4.36 -3.98 4.81
C PRO A 64 4.78 -3.62 6.24
N VAL A 65 3.84 -3.49 7.16
CA VAL A 65 4.14 -3.20 8.56
C VAL A 65 5.02 -4.27 9.22
N TRP A 66 4.85 -5.54 8.87
CA TRP A 66 5.68 -6.62 9.41
C TRP A 66 7.08 -6.63 8.81
N LYS A 67 7.23 -6.25 7.55
CA LYS A 67 8.53 -6.07 6.91
C LYS A 67 9.31 -4.92 7.56
N TYR A 68 8.63 -3.81 7.89
CA TYR A 68 9.22 -2.71 8.68
C TYR A 68 9.74 -3.22 10.03
N LYS A 69 8.91 -3.96 10.77
CA LYS A 69 9.30 -4.57 12.05
C LYS A 69 10.42 -5.58 11.92
N TRP A 70 10.43 -6.33 10.83
CA TRP A 70 11.52 -7.26 10.55
C TRP A 70 12.87 -6.53 10.39
N VAL A 71 12.90 -5.42 9.67
CA VAL A 71 14.13 -4.62 9.52
C VAL A 71 14.58 -4.06 10.89
N GLU A 72 13.65 -3.56 11.70
CA GLU A 72 13.95 -3.08 13.05
C GLU A 72 14.62 -4.17 13.91
N ASN A 73 14.08 -5.39 13.87
CA ASN A 73 14.53 -6.48 14.72
C ASN A 73 15.81 -7.17 14.21
N ASN A 74 15.98 -7.26 12.89
CA ASN A 74 17.05 -8.09 12.29
C ASN A 74 18.18 -7.27 11.66
N GLU A 75 17.95 -5.99 11.37
CA GLU A 75 18.94 -5.09 10.77
C GLU A 75 19.01 -3.75 11.56
N PRO A 76 19.28 -3.75 12.89
CA PRO A 76 19.19 -2.55 13.72
C PRO A 76 20.09 -1.41 13.27
N GLU A 77 21.26 -1.71 12.71
CA GLU A 77 22.19 -0.67 12.22
C GLU A 77 21.65 0.01 10.96
N ASN A 78 20.98 -0.72 10.08
CA ASN A 78 20.25 -0.13 8.95
C ASN A 78 19.05 0.67 9.44
N PHE A 79 18.31 0.13 10.40
CA PHE A 79 17.11 0.75 10.93
C PHE A 79 17.39 2.10 11.63
N LYS A 80 18.49 2.25 12.33
CA LYS A 80 18.92 3.53 12.94
C LYS A 80 19.08 4.67 11.92
N ARG A 81 19.33 4.35 10.65
CA ARG A 81 19.49 5.34 9.57
C ARG A 81 18.18 5.69 8.89
N VAL A 82 17.10 4.97 9.21
CA VAL A 82 15.80 5.22 8.55
C VAL A 82 15.31 6.61 8.88
N HIS A 83 15.06 7.38 7.83
CA HIS A 83 14.39 8.67 7.89
C HIS A 83 12.94 8.55 7.45
N LYS A 84 12.69 7.86 6.31
CA LYS A 84 11.32 7.64 5.82
C LYS A 84 11.10 6.21 5.33
N TRP A 85 9.86 5.76 5.51
CA TRP A 85 9.30 4.57 4.91
C TRP A 85 8.48 4.95 3.69
N LEU A 86 8.89 4.50 2.53
CA LEU A 86 8.25 4.72 1.23
C LEU A 86 7.82 3.37 0.63
N ASP A 87 6.85 3.37 -0.27
CA ASP A 87 6.65 2.29 -1.22
C ASP A 87 7.47 2.59 -2.49
N VAL A 88 7.44 1.72 -3.47
CA VAL A 88 8.26 1.84 -4.68
C VAL A 88 7.93 3.11 -5.46
N LYS A 89 6.65 3.43 -5.64
CA LYS A 89 6.20 4.65 -6.33
C LYS A 89 6.74 5.91 -5.63
N GLU A 90 6.57 6.00 -4.33
CA GLU A 90 7.04 7.12 -3.52
C GLU A 90 8.55 7.26 -3.53
N TYR A 91 9.26 6.14 -3.60
CA TYR A 91 10.71 6.16 -3.76
C TYR A 91 11.12 6.78 -5.11
N PHE A 92 10.40 6.46 -6.20
CA PHE A 92 10.65 7.12 -7.48
C PHE A 92 10.32 8.61 -7.43
N ILE A 93 9.22 9.01 -6.78
CA ILE A 93 8.90 10.43 -6.56
C ILE A 93 10.04 11.12 -5.80
N ALA A 94 10.51 10.53 -4.70
CA ALA A 94 11.61 11.08 -3.93
C ALA A 94 12.91 11.19 -4.75
N ARG A 95 13.20 10.21 -5.61
CA ARG A 95 14.35 10.26 -6.53
C ARG A 95 14.21 11.34 -7.58
N MET A 96 13.01 11.60 -8.06
CA MET A 96 12.73 12.61 -9.08
C MET A 96 12.73 14.04 -8.53
N THR A 97 12.21 14.22 -7.31
CA THR A 97 11.89 15.56 -6.78
C THR A 97 12.66 15.95 -5.52
N GLY A 98 13.19 14.97 -4.78
CA GLY A 98 13.72 15.16 -3.42
C GLY A 98 12.66 15.16 -2.32
N GLU A 99 11.36 15.10 -2.66
CA GLU A 99 10.25 15.18 -1.71
C GLU A 99 9.84 13.80 -1.19
N PHE A 100 9.64 13.70 0.12
CA PHE A 100 9.16 12.48 0.77
C PHE A 100 7.66 12.59 1.02
N CYS A 101 6.87 12.04 0.14
CA CYS A 101 5.41 12.02 0.27
C CYS A 101 4.85 10.63 -0.04
N MET A 102 3.58 10.41 0.31
CA MET A 102 2.82 9.21 0.02
C MET A 102 1.39 9.59 -0.33
N THR A 103 0.79 8.93 -1.30
CA THR A 103 -0.63 9.21 -1.62
C THR A 103 -1.57 8.48 -0.68
N HIS A 104 -2.83 8.93 -0.58
CA HIS A 104 -3.83 8.36 0.32
C HIS A 104 -3.99 6.84 0.14
N ASP A 105 -4.03 6.36 -1.10
CA ASP A 105 -4.15 4.93 -1.42
C ASP A 105 -2.90 4.13 -1.01
N SER A 106 -1.70 4.67 -1.23
CA SER A 106 -0.46 4.06 -0.74
C SER A 106 -0.36 4.09 0.78
N ALA A 107 -0.77 5.18 1.42
CA ALA A 107 -0.83 5.29 2.88
C ALA A 107 -1.81 4.26 3.47
N PHE A 108 -2.97 4.06 2.84
CA PHE A 108 -3.92 3.02 3.22
C PHE A 108 -3.28 1.63 3.17
N ALA A 109 -2.50 1.33 2.14
CA ALA A 109 -1.82 0.04 1.99
C ALA A 109 -0.79 -0.25 3.09
N THR A 110 -0.34 0.74 3.87
CA THR A 110 0.52 0.53 5.03
C THR A 110 -0.18 -0.13 6.22
N LEU A 111 -1.54 -0.12 6.24
CA LEU A 111 -2.40 -0.55 7.35
C LEU A 111 -2.25 0.32 8.62
N LEU A 112 -1.72 1.53 8.45
CA LEU A 112 -1.56 2.52 9.52
C LEU A 112 -2.49 3.75 9.33
N TYR A 113 -3.24 3.79 8.23
CA TYR A 113 -4.04 4.92 7.80
C TYR A 113 -5.43 4.92 8.45
N ASP A 114 -5.84 6.06 9.00
CA ASP A 114 -7.21 6.27 9.49
C ASP A 114 -8.11 6.66 8.31
N ILE A 115 -8.96 5.74 7.89
CA ILE A 115 -9.79 5.90 6.69
C ILE A 115 -10.85 7.01 6.82
N LYS A 116 -11.18 7.41 8.07
CA LYS A 116 -12.16 8.47 8.34
C LYS A 116 -11.52 9.85 8.44
N LYS A 117 -10.29 9.91 8.96
CA LYS A 117 -9.57 11.15 9.16
C LYS A 117 -8.65 11.51 7.99
N HIS A 118 -8.41 10.56 7.11
CA HIS A 118 -7.50 10.71 5.96
C HIS A 118 -6.05 11.05 6.38
N GLU A 119 -5.57 10.45 7.49
CA GLU A 119 -4.23 10.67 8.03
C GLU A 119 -3.62 9.36 8.57
N PHE A 120 -2.33 9.35 8.83
CA PHE A 120 -1.72 8.24 9.57
C PHE A 120 -2.19 8.22 11.03
N SER A 121 -2.65 7.07 11.49
CA SER A 121 -3.18 6.89 12.83
C SER A 121 -2.09 6.65 13.86
N LYS A 122 -1.84 7.62 14.74
CA LYS A 122 -0.93 7.45 15.88
C LYS A 122 -1.29 6.25 16.75
N LYS A 123 -2.60 5.91 16.84
CA LYS A 123 -3.08 4.73 17.58
C LYS A 123 -2.66 3.43 16.91
N MET A 124 -2.71 3.36 15.58
CA MET A 124 -2.24 2.20 14.81
C MET A 124 -0.72 2.09 14.87
N CYS A 125 0.00 3.19 14.69
CA CYS A 125 1.46 3.22 14.83
C CYS A 125 1.90 2.66 16.19
N LYS A 126 1.30 3.14 17.30
CA LYS A 126 1.58 2.62 18.64
C LYS A 126 1.23 1.14 18.79
N MET A 127 0.09 0.71 18.25
CA MET A 127 -0.39 -0.68 18.37
C MET A 127 0.49 -1.67 17.62
N LEU A 128 1.02 -1.27 16.46
CA LEU A 128 1.85 -2.11 15.58
C LEU A 128 3.35 -1.84 15.73
N GLY A 129 3.75 -0.92 16.62
CA GLY A 129 5.14 -0.63 16.93
C GLY A 129 5.88 0.09 15.80
N VAL A 130 5.22 1.02 15.10
CA VAL A 130 5.83 1.83 14.04
C VAL A 130 6.12 3.23 14.55
N ASN A 131 7.32 3.74 14.27
CA ASN A 131 7.67 5.12 14.56
C ASN A 131 6.93 6.06 13.60
N PRO A 132 6.03 6.94 14.07
CA PRO A 132 5.28 7.85 13.19
C PRO A 132 6.18 8.85 12.45
N ASP A 133 7.37 9.18 12.96
CA ASP A 133 8.31 10.10 12.30
C ASP A 133 8.92 9.50 11.02
N HIS A 134 8.87 8.19 10.87
CA HIS A 134 9.29 7.52 9.64
C HIS A 134 8.23 7.57 8.53
N LEU A 135 7.00 8.00 8.84
CA LEU A 135 5.94 8.11 7.84
C LEU A 135 6.07 9.45 7.10
N PRO A 136 5.90 9.47 5.77
CA PRO A 136 5.99 10.69 4.98
C PRO A 136 4.70 11.51 5.06
N GLU A 137 4.71 12.72 4.49
CA GLU A 137 3.50 13.53 4.31
C GLU A 137 2.52 12.86 3.34
N ILE A 138 1.22 12.97 3.60
CA ILE A 138 0.19 12.44 2.71
C ILE A 138 -0.24 13.51 1.71
N LYS A 139 -0.29 13.15 0.42
CA LYS A 139 -0.68 13.98 -0.72
C LYS A 139 -1.85 13.35 -1.49
N LYS A 140 -2.58 14.15 -2.25
CA LYS A 140 -3.58 13.65 -3.19
C LYS A 140 -2.91 13.08 -4.44
N SER A 141 -3.55 12.11 -5.09
CA SER A 141 -3.04 11.49 -6.31
C SER A 141 -2.79 12.50 -7.45
N ALA A 142 -3.67 13.48 -7.62
CA ALA A 142 -3.56 14.53 -8.62
C ALA A 142 -2.84 15.81 -8.13
N GLU A 143 -2.24 15.79 -6.94
CA GLU A 143 -1.50 16.92 -6.40
C GLU A 143 -0.08 16.97 -6.97
N LYS A 144 0.38 18.16 -7.36
CA LYS A 144 1.78 18.39 -7.70
C LYS A 144 2.61 18.23 -6.42
N VAL A 145 3.52 17.25 -6.44
CA VAL A 145 4.37 16.93 -5.29
C VAL A 145 5.76 17.53 -5.38
N GLY A 146 6.15 18.01 -6.56
CA GLY A 146 7.44 18.66 -6.79
C GLY A 146 7.72 18.86 -8.27
N GLU A 147 8.96 19.16 -8.57
CA GLU A 147 9.48 19.33 -9.93
C GLU A 147 10.66 18.38 -10.15
N LEU A 148 10.79 17.92 -11.39
CA LEU A 148 11.85 17.01 -11.79
C LEU A 148 13.21 17.70 -11.66
N LEU A 149 14.07 17.14 -10.81
CA LEU A 149 15.44 17.64 -10.60
C LEU A 149 16.30 17.46 -11.85
N PRO A 150 17.38 18.27 -12.05
CA PRO A 150 18.20 18.24 -13.26
C PRO A 150 18.76 16.85 -13.60
N LYS A 151 19.32 16.14 -12.63
CA LYS A 151 19.91 14.82 -12.87
C LYS A 151 18.90 13.75 -13.28
N PRO A 152 17.79 13.54 -12.56
CA PRO A 152 16.72 12.64 -13.04
C PRO A 152 16.12 13.06 -14.37
N ALA A 153 16.04 14.36 -14.65
CA ALA A 153 15.56 14.87 -15.94
C ALA A 153 16.46 14.42 -17.08
N GLU A 154 17.77 14.54 -16.92
CA GLU A 154 18.77 14.08 -17.89
C GLU A 154 18.65 12.56 -18.10
N GLU A 155 18.59 11.77 -17.01
CA GLU A 155 18.45 10.30 -17.06
C GLU A 155 17.19 9.84 -17.80
N LEU A 156 16.09 10.63 -17.71
CA LEU A 156 14.79 10.32 -18.33
C LEU A 156 14.60 10.96 -19.72
N GLY A 157 15.51 11.81 -20.17
CA GLY A 157 15.36 12.58 -21.42
C GLY A 157 14.23 13.62 -21.36
N LEU A 158 13.95 14.17 -20.17
CA LEU A 158 12.91 15.17 -19.92
C LEU A 158 13.51 16.53 -19.55
N ALA A 159 12.70 17.58 -19.59
CA ALA A 159 13.14 18.90 -19.14
C ALA A 159 13.19 18.99 -17.60
N PRO A 160 14.26 19.56 -17.01
CA PRO A 160 14.25 19.94 -15.60
C PRO A 160 13.06 20.88 -15.30
N GLY A 161 12.48 20.76 -14.10
CA GLY A 161 11.30 21.54 -13.72
C GLY A 161 9.96 20.97 -14.22
N THR A 162 9.96 19.84 -14.95
CA THR A 162 8.73 19.14 -15.29
C THR A 162 7.96 18.78 -14.00
N ALA A 163 6.66 19.13 -13.95
CA ALA A 163 5.83 18.87 -12.79
C ALA A 163 5.66 17.36 -12.53
N VAL A 164 5.87 16.95 -11.27
CA VAL A 164 5.67 15.59 -10.81
C VAL A 164 4.45 15.55 -9.89
N PHE A 165 3.54 14.61 -10.14
CA PHE A 165 2.29 14.43 -9.39
C PHE A 165 2.34 13.15 -8.54
N GLY A 166 1.49 13.09 -7.50
CA GLY A 166 1.46 11.97 -6.56
C GLY A 166 1.17 10.61 -7.20
N GLY A 167 0.36 10.58 -8.26
CA GLY A 167 -0.05 9.33 -8.90
C GLY A 167 -0.87 8.45 -7.98
N GLY A 168 -0.89 7.16 -8.23
CA GLY A 168 -1.62 6.19 -7.40
C GLY A 168 -1.01 4.80 -7.52
N GLY A 169 -1.48 3.89 -6.67
CA GLY A 169 -1.14 2.49 -6.78
C GLY A 169 -1.83 1.82 -7.98
N ASP A 170 -1.28 0.69 -8.40
CA ASP A 170 -1.80 -0.09 -9.52
C ASP A 170 -3.29 -0.44 -9.36
N ALA A 171 -3.70 -0.94 -8.20
CA ALA A 171 -5.11 -1.28 -7.94
C ALA A 171 -6.06 -0.08 -8.08
N SER A 172 -5.61 1.13 -7.71
CA SER A 172 -6.40 2.36 -7.83
C SER A 172 -6.43 2.90 -9.26
N LEU A 173 -5.28 2.85 -9.97
CA LEU A 173 -5.12 3.47 -11.29
C LEU A 173 -5.59 2.58 -12.44
N ILE A 174 -5.61 1.27 -12.28
CA ILE A 174 -6.20 0.35 -13.28
C ILE A 174 -7.68 0.70 -13.51
N GLY A 175 -8.44 0.98 -12.45
CA GLY A 175 -9.83 1.45 -12.56
C GLY A 175 -9.94 2.76 -13.34
N VAL A 176 -9.09 3.74 -13.03
CA VAL A 176 -9.04 5.02 -13.75
C VAL A 176 -8.71 4.80 -15.22
N GLY A 177 -7.70 3.97 -15.53
CA GLY A 177 -7.34 3.61 -16.90
C GLY A 177 -8.43 2.87 -17.67
N ALA A 178 -9.30 2.12 -16.98
CA ALA A 178 -10.47 1.47 -17.54
C ALA A 178 -11.70 2.40 -17.67
N GLY A 179 -11.58 3.67 -17.25
CA GLY A 179 -12.69 4.63 -17.27
C GLY A 179 -13.65 4.52 -16.08
N SER A 180 -13.32 3.70 -15.07
CA SER A 180 -14.13 3.53 -13.85
C SER A 180 -13.80 4.67 -12.87
N VAL A 181 -14.43 5.84 -13.05
CA VAL A 181 -14.12 7.09 -12.34
C VAL A 181 -15.32 7.76 -11.69
N ALA A 182 -16.54 7.35 -12.03
CA ALA A 182 -17.78 7.87 -11.46
C ALA A 182 -18.43 6.86 -10.52
N LEU A 183 -19.29 7.35 -9.64
CA LEU A 183 -20.06 6.53 -8.69
C LEU A 183 -20.85 5.43 -9.42
N GLY A 184 -20.65 4.18 -9.02
CA GLY A 184 -21.27 3.01 -9.62
C GLY A 184 -20.51 2.39 -10.80
N ASP A 185 -19.49 3.07 -11.33
CA ASP A 185 -18.65 2.49 -12.36
C ASP A 185 -17.97 1.22 -11.84
N THR A 186 -18.00 0.19 -12.67
CA THR A 186 -17.41 -1.12 -12.31
C THR A 186 -16.42 -1.56 -13.38
N HIS A 187 -15.28 -2.07 -12.94
CA HIS A 187 -14.32 -2.72 -13.82
C HIS A 187 -13.94 -4.11 -13.34
N ILE A 188 -13.52 -4.93 -14.28
CA ILE A 188 -12.97 -6.26 -14.04
C ILE A 188 -11.52 -6.24 -14.48
N TYR A 189 -10.63 -6.68 -13.62
CA TYR A 189 -9.25 -6.96 -13.96
C TYR A 189 -9.03 -8.47 -14.02
N SER A 190 -8.40 -8.92 -15.09
CA SER A 190 -8.03 -10.33 -15.27
C SER A 190 -6.58 -10.41 -15.74
N GLY A 191 -5.70 -10.62 -14.79
CA GLY A 191 -4.28 -10.89 -14.98
C GLY A 191 -3.94 -12.25 -14.41
N THR A 192 -2.76 -12.43 -13.82
CA THR A 192 -2.41 -13.62 -13.04
C THR A 192 -3.40 -13.82 -11.90
N SER A 193 -3.65 -12.79 -11.10
CA SER A 193 -4.82 -12.64 -10.22
C SER A 193 -5.95 -11.90 -10.94
N GLY A 194 -7.06 -11.70 -10.26
CA GLY A 194 -8.16 -10.92 -10.79
C GLY A 194 -8.96 -10.23 -9.70
N TRP A 195 -9.73 -9.22 -10.09
CA TRP A 195 -10.68 -8.57 -9.19
C TRP A 195 -11.85 -7.95 -9.95
N VAL A 196 -12.92 -7.74 -9.22
CA VAL A 196 -14.02 -6.86 -9.60
C VAL A 196 -14.00 -5.69 -8.64
N SER A 197 -14.08 -4.48 -9.16
CA SER A 197 -14.09 -3.27 -8.34
C SER A 197 -15.15 -2.30 -8.83
N THR A 198 -15.93 -1.77 -7.88
CA THR A 198 -16.96 -0.76 -8.14
C THR A 198 -16.63 0.51 -7.36
N VAL A 199 -16.74 1.66 -8.02
CA VAL A 199 -16.55 2.98 -7.39
C VAL A 199 -17.73 3.27 -6.48
N VAL A 200 -17.44 3.59 -5.20
CA VAL A 200 -18.43 3.91 -4.18
C VAL A 200 -18.04 5.20 -3.44
N ASP A 201 -19.01 5.89 -2.82
CA ASP A 201 -18.82 7.14 -2.10
C ASP A 201 -18.56 6.95 -0.59
N LYS A 202 -18.57 5.72 -0.11
CA LYS A 202 -18.42 5.39 1.31
C LYS A 202 -17.45 4.24 1.53
N SER A 203 -16.75 4.31 2.65
CA SER A 203 -15.97 3.16 3.14
C SER A 203 -16.94 2.09 3.66
N ILE A 204 -17.04 0.98 2.92
CA ILE A 204 -17.91 -0.16 3.22
C ILE A 204 -17.02 -1.35 3.57
N VAL A 205 -17.38 -2.06 4.63
CA VAL A 205 -16.76 -3.36 4.99
C VAL A 205 -17.86 -4.39 5.11
N ASP A 206 -17.87 -5.36 4.23
CA ASP A 206 -18.73 -6.54 4.31
C ASP A 206 -17.91 -7.72 4.84
N ALA A 207 -18.04 -7.95 6.15
CA ALA A 207 -17.32 -9.03 6.82
C ALA A 207 -17.83 -10.42 6.40
N SER A 208 -19.06 -10.53 5.91
CA SER A 208 -19.64 -11.81 5.48
C SER A 208 -19.08 -12.26 4.12
N ALA A 209 -18.88 -11.33 3.22
CA ALA A 209 -18.28 -11.56 1.91
C ALA A 209 -16.74 -11.40 1.91
N MET A 210 -16.15 -10.94 3.02
CA MET A 210 -14.73 -10.56 3.12
C MET A 210 -14.31 -9.52 2.08
N ILE A 211 -15.20 -8.59 1.78
CA ILE A 211 -14.99 -7.52 0.82
C ILE A 211 -14.96 -6.19 1.55
N ALA A 212 -14.04 -5.31 1.19
CA ALA A 212 -13.96 -3.97 1.76
C ALA A 212 -13.73 -2.92 0.68
N ALA A 213 -14.18 -1.70 0.97
CA ALA A 213 -13.83 -0.55 0.15
C ALA A 213 -12.44 -0.04 0.54
N VAL A 214 -11.56 0.04 -0.46
CA VAL A 214 -10.21 0.61 -0.35
C VAL A 214 -10.21 2.04 -0.87
N ILE A 215 -9.25 2.86 -0.45
CA ILE A 215 -9.12 4.24 -0.94
C ILE A 215 -8.83 4.21 -2.45
N GLY A 216 -9.63 4.94 -3.22
CA GLY A 216 -9.44 5.15 -4.65
C GLY A 216 -8.45 6.28 -4.96
N ALA A 217 -7.96 6.33 -6.20
CA ALA A 217 -7.14 7.44 -6.68
C ALA A 217 -7.96 8.72 -6.95
N VAL A 218 -9.26 8.57 -7.23
CA VAL A 218 -10.18 9.70 -7.42
C VAL A 218 -10.60 10.24 -6.05
N PRO A 219 -10.36 11.52 -5.75
CA PRO A 219 -10.65 12.10 -4.45
C PRO A 219 -12.13 11.96 -4.06
N GLY A 220 -12.40 11.51 -2.84
CA GLY A 220 -13.76 11.33 -2.32
C GLY A 220 -14.41 10.00 -2.66
N TYR A 221 -13.78 9.18 -3.48
CA TYR A 221 -14.27 7.85 -3.84
C TYR A 221 -13.40 6.73 -3.28
N TYR A 222 -14.05 5.59 -3.14
CA TYR A 222 -13.46 4.33 -2.73
C TYR A 222 -13.72 3.29 -3.80
N ASN A 223 -12.89 2.27 -3.84
CA ASN A 223 -13.09 1.09 -4.68
C ASN A 223 -13.58 -0.05 -3.80
N TYR A 224 -14.83 -0.48 -3.98
CA TYR A 224 -15.39 -1.68 -3.34
C TYR A 224 -14.87 -2.89 -4.09
N PHE A 225 -14.01 -3.68 -3.44
CA PHE A 225 -13.01 -4.48 -4.12
C PHE A 225 -13.15 -5.95 -3.70
N GLY A 226 -13.50 -6.81 -4.67
CA GLY A 226 -13.52 -8.26 -4.53
C GLY A 226 -12.36 -8.89 -5.30
N GLU A 227 -11.40 -9.49 -4.59
CA GLU A 227 -10.19 -10.07 -5.16
C GLU A 227 -10.29 -11.59 -5.33
N LEU A 228 -9.69 -12.08 -6.44
CA LEU A 228 -9.41 -13.47 -6.72
C LEU A 228 -7.88 -13.67 -6.74
N GLU A 229 -7.36 -14.52 -5.90
CA GLU A 229 -5.92 -14.84 -5.82
C GLU A 229 -5.35 -15.30 -7.17
N THR A 230 -6.17 -16.01 -7.96
CA THR A 230 -5.78 -16.56 -9.26
C THR A 230 -6.94 -16.44 -10.23
N ALA A 231 -6.72 -15.82 -11.40
CA ALA A 231 -7.72 -15.62 -12.44
C ALA A 231 -7.20 -16.09 -13.80
N GLY A 232 -6.55 -15.24 -14.58
CA GLY A 232 -6.01 -15.60 -15.89
C GLY A 232 -5.00 -16.76 -15.86
N LYS A 233 -4.25 -16.89 -14.76
CA LYS A 233 -3.37 -18.04 -14.56
C LYS A 233 -4.11 -19.37 -14.45
N CYS A 234 -5.35 -19.37 -13.95
CA CYS A 234 -6.20 -20.56 -13.99
C CYS A 234 -6.57 -20.95 -15.42
N LEU A 235 -6.85 -19.98 -16.30
CA LEU A 235 -7.16 -20.25 -17.71
C LEU A 235 -5.94 -20.83 -18.44
N GLU A 236 -4.75 -20.31 -18.18
CA GLU A 236 -3.50 -20.90 -18.71
C GLU A 236 -3.35 -22.34 -18.24
N TRP A 237 -3.56 -22.59 -16.95
CA TRP A 237 -3.47 -23.94 -16.39
C TRP A 237 -4.48 -24.89 -17.02
N VAL A 238 -5.74 -24.46 -17.21
CA VAL A 238 -6.79 -25.26 -17.89
C VAL A 238 -6.37 -25.57 -19.32
N LYS A 239 -5.87 -24.56 -20.07
CA LYS A 239 -5.37 -24.75 -21.42
C LYS A 239 -4.23 -25.78 -21.46
N ASP A 240 -3.26 -25.68 -20.54
CA ASP A 240 -2.05 -26.49 -20.56
C ASP A 240 -2.28 -27.95 -20.08
N HIS A 241 -3.36 -28.19 -19.31
CA HIS A 241 -3.59 -29.49 -18.66
C HIS A 241 -4.91 -30.19 -19.04
N LEU A 242 -5.94 -29.41 -19.44
CA LEU A 242 -7.27 -29.94 -19.68
C LEU A 242 -7.81 -29.65 -21.09
N ALA A 243 -7.23 -28.71 -21.85
CA ALA A 243 -7.63 -28.45 -23.21
C ALA A 243 -7.11 -29.58 -24.14
N LEU A 244 -8.00 -30.17 -24.88
CA LEU A 244 -7.73 -31.19 -25.92
C LEU A 244 -7.28 -30.53 -27.22
#